data_03e73be1481857249bfc0ae057a65655
#
_entry.id   03e73be1481857249bfc0ae057a65655
#
_cell.length_a   1.000
_cell.length_b   1.000
_cell.length_c   1.000
_cell.angle_alpha   90.00
_cell.angle_beta   90.00
_cell.angle_gamma   90.00
#
_symmetry.space_group_name_H-M   'P 1'
#
loop_
_entity.id
_entity.type
_entity.pdbx_description
1 polymer ?
#
loop_
_entity_poly.entity_id
_entity_poly.type
_entity_poly.pdbx_seq_one_letter_code
_entity_poly.pdbx_strand_id
1 'polypeptide(L)'
;ALGNESLKEYEANRAYPSRVITPKGEETAYGYDTVGRRLSISNTYGTVELAYNSRNFVTSRIDGEGYTTRRFYDRMGNLTTYYPPVQWEKKESGYEYRHDFLERVVDTISPLQEHHRVFRNFDGDITSRIHPVSYALKGEEGEGTRYEYDSDGNCIRILYPDGGVERRF
;
A
#
# COMPACT_ATOMS: atom_id res chain seq x y z
N ALA A 1 -18.40 -34.10 10.03
CA ALA A 1 -18.61 -33.01 9.05
C ALA A 1 -19.81 -32.19 9.51
N LEU A 2 -19.68 -30.87 9.53
CA LEU A 2 -20.73 -29.92 9.97
C LEU A 2 -21.83 -29.69 8.89
N GLY A 3 -21.95 -30.57 7.90
CA GLY A 3 -22.82 -30.34 6.74
C GLY A 3 -22.31 -29.14 5.92
N ASN A 4 -23.23 -28.20 5.60
CA ASN A 4 -22.89 -26.95 4.91
C ASN A 4 -22.78 -25.74 5.87
N GLU A 5 -22.67 -25.97 7.18
CA GLU A 5 -22.64 -24.93 8.20
C GLU A 5 -21.21 -24.66 8.68
N SER A 6 -20.90 -23.38 8.94
CA SER A 6 -19.66 -22.98 9.60
C SER A 6 -19.93 -22.74 11.09
N LEU A 7 -19.05 -23.21 11.96
CA LEU A 7 -19.10 -22.94 13.39
C LEU A 7 -18.26 -21.69 13.70
N LYS A 8 -18.82 -20.78 14.52
CA LYS A 8 -18.10 -19.60 15.04
C LYS A 8 -18.13 -19.64 16.56
N GLU A 9 -16.96 -19.55 17.16
CA GLU A 9 -16.78 -19.45 18.60
C GLU A 9 -16.38 -18.02 18.96
N TYR A 10 -16.86 -17.53 20.09
CA TYR A 10 -16.63 -16.19 20.59
C TYR A 10 -16.09 -16.23 22.03
N GLU A 11 -15.14 -15.37 22.35
CA GLU A 11 -14.78 -15.13 23.74
C GLU A 11 -15.89 -14.38 24.46
N ALA A 12 -15.98 -14.58 25.80
CA ALA A 12 -16.97 -13.89 26.61
C ALA A 12 -16.86 -12.36 26.45
N ASN A 13 -18.01 -11.73 26.18
CA ASN A 13 -18.15 -10.27 25.99
C ASN A 13 -17.46 -9.68 24.75
N ARG A 14 -17.16 -10.51 23.72
CA ARG A 14 -16.61 -10.02 22.43
C ARG A 14 -17.58 -10.22 21.29
N ALA A 15 -17.69 -9.20 20.43
CA ALA A 15 -18.52 -9.25 19.22
C ALA A 15 -17.84 -9.96 18.03
N TYR A 16 -16.54 -10.27 18.15
CA TYR A 16 -15.72 -10.86 17.07
C TYR A 16 -15.44 -12.34 17.37
N PRO A 17 -15.52 -13.23 16.37
CA PRO A 17 -15.22 -14.64 16.59
C PRO A 17 -13.74 -14.84 16.92
N SER A 18 -13.44 -15.60 17.96
CA SER A 18 -12.09 -16.06 18.29
C SER A 18 -11.66 -17.25 17.44
N ARG A 19 -12.64 -18.02 16.92
CA ARG A 19 -12.39 -19.19 16.09
C ARG A 19 -13.52 -19.38 15.08
N VAL A 20 -13.17 -19.82 13.88
CA VAL A 20 -14.11 -20.19 12.82
C VAL A 20 -13.70 -21.54 12.28
N ILE A 21 -14.67 -22.46 12.15
CA ILE A 21 -14.49 -23.78 11.53
C ILE A 21 -15.37 -23.85 10.30
N THR A 22 -14.78 -24.11 9.13
CA THR A 22 -15.53 -24.24 7.88
C THR A 22 -16.28 -25.58 7.82
N PRO A 23 -17.25 -25.76 6.90
CA PRO A 23 -17.91 -27.05 6.69
C PRO A 23 -16.95 -28.19 6.35
N LYS A 24 -15.78 -27.88 5.79
CA LYS A 24 -14.72 -28.86 5.49
C LYS A 24 -13.85 -29.21 6.71
N GLY A 25 -14.07 -28.56 7.86
CA GLY A 25 -13.29 -28.76 9.07
C GLY A 25 -12.00 -27.93 9.14
N GLU A 26 -11.79 -26.98 8.24
CA GLU A 26 -10.65 -26.05 8.30
C GLU A 26 -10.87 -25.04 9.43
N GLU A 27 -9.89 -24.89 10.30
CA GLU A 27 -9.93 -23.98 11.42
C GLU A 27 -9.14 -22.70 11.16
N THR A 28 -9.69 -21.57 11.61
CA THR A 28 -8.99 -20.30 11.71
C THR A 28 -9.24 -19.68 13.07
N ALA A 29 -8.18 -19.42 13.84
CA ALA A 29 -8.22 -18.73 15.11
C ALA A 29 -7.79 -17.27 14.95
N TYR A 30 -8.38 -16.38 15.76
CA TYR A 30 -8.14 -14.94 15.72
C TYR A 30 -7.78 -14.43 17.11
N GLY A 31 -6.68 -13.69 17.21
CA GLY A 31 -6.31 -12.93 18.40
C GLY A 31 -6.63 -11.45 18.25
N TYR A 32 -7.06 -10.83 19.34
CA TYR A 32 -7.42 -9.41 19.36
C TYR A 32 -6.79 -8.71 20.56
N ASP A 33 -6.53 -7.41 20.43
CA ASP A 33 -6.17 -6.58 21.57
C ASP A 33 -7.40 -6.16 22.40
N THR A 34 -7.16 -5.36 23.42
CA THR A 34 -8.20 -4.90 24.35
C THR A 34 -9.22 -3.96 23.72
N VAL A 35 -8.89 -3.32 22.58
CA VAL A 35 -9.80 -2.42 21.84
C VAL A 35 -10.43 -3.10 20.63
N GLY A 36 -10.19 -4.40 20.41
CA GLY A 36 -10.82 -5.21 19.37
C GLY A 36 -10.10 -5.23 18.02
N ARG A 37 -8.85 -4.72 17.97
CA ARG A 37 -8.04 -4.84 16.74
C ARG A 37 -7.45 -6.24 16.64
N ARG A 38 -7.44 -6.79 15.44
CA ARG A 38 -6.92 -8.13 15.19
C ARG A 38 -5.39 -8.15 15.28
N LEU A 39 -4.85 -8.89 16.23
CA LEU A 39 -3.40 -9.08 16.41
C LEU A 39 -2.87 -10.30 15.68
N SER A 40 -3.68 -11.36 15.56
CA SER A 40 -3.25 -12.59 14.90
C SER A 40 -4.35 -13.28 14.13
N ILE A 41 -3.95 -14.03 13.12
CA ILE A 41 -4.77 -14.97 12.34
C ILE A 41 -3.95 -16.26 12.25
N SER A 42 -4.46 -17.36 12.83
CA SER A 42 -3.78 -18.66 12.82
C SER A 42 -4.62 -19.71 12.12
N ASN A 43 -4.01 -20.47 11.24
CA ASN A 43 -4.60 -21.63 10.59
C ASN A 43 -3.53 -22.70 10.33
N THR A 44 -3.86 -23.75 9.58
CA THR A 44 -2.94 -24.85 9.22
C THR A 44 -1.73 -24.40 8.38
N TYR A 45 -1.79 -23.21 7.76
CA TYR A 45 -0.71 -22.67 6.92
C TYR A 45 0.24 -21.74 7.71
N GLY A 46 -0.04 -21.47 8.97
CA GLY A 46 0.79 -20.63 9.84
C GLY A 46 0.00 -19.53 10.54
N THR A 47 0.74 -18.64 11.20
CA THR A 47 0.18 -17.50 11.92
C THR A 47 0.63 -16.21 11.29
N VAL A 48 -0.34 -15.35 10.94
CA VAL A 48 -0.08 -13.97 10.57
C VAL A 48 -0.22 -13.10 11.81
N GLU A 49 0.77 -12.27 12.10
CA GLU A 49 0.75 -11.30 13.20
C GLU A 49 0.68 -9.87 12.68
N LEU A 50 -0.07 -9.03 13.39
CA LEU A 50 -0.27 -7.62 13.05
C LEU A 50 0.07 -6.73 14.25
N ALA A 51 0.74 -5.63 13.98
CA ALA A 51 0.96 -4.57 14.96
C ALA A 51 0.41 -3.24 14.43
N TYR A 52 -0.04 -2.37 15.32
CA TYR A 52 -0.69 -1.11 15.00
C TYR A 52 -0.03 0.05 15.74
N ASN A 53 -0.12 1.24 15.16
CA ASN A 53 0.17 2.47 15.89
C ASN A 53 -1.07 2.92 16.71
N SER A 54 -0.92 4.03 17.46
CA SER A 54 -1.99 4.62 18.25
C SER A 54 -3.19 5.12 17.44
N ARG A 55 -3.06 5.27 16.13
CA ARG A 55 -4.11 5.70 15.19
C ARG A 55 -4.73 4.54 14.39
N ASN A 56 -4.50 3.29 14.81
CA ASN A 56 -5.02 2.07 14.21
C ASN A 56 -4.48 1.73 12.80
N PHE A 57 -3.38 2.34 12.36
CA PHE A 57 -2.72 1.93 11.13
C PHE A 57 -1.81 0.73 11.38
N VAL A 58 -1.84 -0.27 10.49
CA VAL A 58 -0.96 -1.45 10.56
C VAL A 58 0.48 -1.02 10.30
N THR A 59 1.35 -1.13 11.30
CA THR A 59 2.78 -0.79 11.20
C THR A 59 3.66 -1.99 10.93
N SER A 60 3.19 -3.19 11.28
CA SER A 60 3.92 -4.44 11.03
C SER A 60 2.95 -5.55 10.66
N ARG A 61 3.39 -6.42 9.74
CA ARG A 61 2.78 -7.70 9.47
C ARG A 61 3.88 -8.75 9.37
N ILE A 62 3.75 -9.81 10.16
CA ILE A 62 4.57 -11.02 10.04
C ILE A 62 3.66 -12.08 9.40
N ASP A 63 4.10 -12.73 8.34
CA ASP A 63 3.32 -13.79 7.70
C ASP A 63 3.56 -15.17 8.32
N GLY A 64 2.85 -16.18 7.82
CA GLY A 64 2.93 -17.55 8.34
C GLY A 64 4.31 -18.22 8.19
N GLU A 65 5.17 -17.68 7.35
CA GLU A 65 6.55 -18.12 7.15
C GLU A 65 7.55 -17.32 8.00
N GLY A 66 7.09 -16.28 8.72
CA GLY A 66 7.90 -15.43 9.58
C GLY A 66 8.46 -14.18 8.90
N TYR A 67 8.14 -13.95 7.63
CA TYR A 67 8.61 -12.76 6.92
C TYR A 67 7.89 -11.50 7.39
N THR A 68 8.67 -10.45 7.66
CA THR A 68 8.17 -9.21 8.23
C THR A 68 8.07 -8.10 7.18
N THR A 69 6.90 -7.46 7.08
CA THR A 69 6.73 -6.18 6.41
C THR A 69 6.62 -5.05 7.43
N ARG A 70 7.10 -3.85 7.09
CA ARG A 70 6.97 -2.65 7.93
C ARG A 70 6.39 -1.48 7.16
N ARG A 71 5.59 -0.65 7.87
CA ARG A 71 4.96 0.55 7.32
C ARG A 71 5.09 1.69 8.30
N PHE A 72 5.41 2.87 7.77
CA PHE A 72 5.50 4.11 8.52
C PHE A 72 4.54 5.12 7.92
N TYR A 73 4.00 5.97 8.76
CA TYR A 73 2.96 6.92 8.40
C TYR A 73 3.28 8.30 8.96
N ASP A 74 2.90 9.34 8.26
CA ASP A 74 2.98 10.71 8.74
C ASP A 74 1.86 11.03 9.75
N ARG A 75 1.78 12.31 10.16
CA ARG A 75 0.75 12.77 11.10
C ARG A 75 -0.66 12.76 10.51
N MET A 76 -0.80 12.86 9.20
CA MET A 76 -2.09 12.86 8.51
C MET A 76 -2.61 11.42 8.30
N GLY A 77 -1.72 10.42 8.35
CA GLY A 77 -2.04 9.01 8.14
C GLY A 77 -1.60 8.48 6.79
N ASN A 78 -0.88 9.28 6.02
CA ASN A 78 -0.35 8.88 4.74
C ASN A 78 0.84 7.92 4.93
N LEU A 79 0.89 6.86 4.13
CA LEU A 79 2.03 5.94 4.12
C LEU A 79 3.26 6.68 3.59
N THR A 80 4.31 6.80 4.42
CA THR A 80 5.57 7.46 4.03
C THR A 80 6.66 6.47 3.65
N THR A 81 6.66 5.28 4.29
CA THR A 81 7.67 4.26 4.00
C THR A 81 7.08 2.86 4.11
N TYR A 82 7.44 2.00 3.15
CA TYR A 82 7.09 0.59 3.12
C TYR A 82 8.34 -0.26 2.92
N TYR A 83 8.57 -1.18 3.85
CA TYR A 83 9.61 -2.18 3.74
C TYR A 83 8.99 -3.54 3.42
N PRO A 84 9.20 -4.10 2.21
CA PRO A 84 8.98 -5.51 1.95
C PRO A 84 9.88 -6.38 2.83
N PRO A 85 9.58 -7.68 3.01
CA PRO A 85 10.33 -8.56 3.91
C PRO A 85 11.83 -8.56 3.65
N VAL A 86 12.25 -8.70 2.40
CA VAL A 86 13.67 -8.78 2.01
C VAL A 86 14.44 -7.53 2.43
N GLN A 87 13.90 -6.35 2.15
CA GLN A 87 14.53 -5.07 2.50
C GLN A 87 14.58 -4.87 4.01
N TRP A 88 13.52 -5.25 4.74
CA TRP A 88 13.48 -5.15 6.19
C TRP A 88 14.52 -6.05 6.85
N GLU A 89 14.62 -7.31 6.46
CA GLU A 89 15.55 -8.28 7.03
C GLU A 89 17.01 -7.91 6.76
N LYS A 90 17.30 -7.45 5.55
CA LYS A 90 18.64 -7.00 5.15
C LYS A 90 19.00 -5.59 5.64
N LYS A 91 18.05 -4.87 6.27
CA LYS A 91 18.19 -3.47 6.67
C LYS A 91 18.55 -2.55 5.49
N GLU A 92 18.05 -2.88 4.32
CA GLU A 92 18.15 -2.08 3.11
C GLU A 92 17.06 -1.00 3.07
N SER A 93 17.15 -0.08 2.13
CA SER A 93 16.13 0.96 1.92
C SER A 93 14.79 0.34 1.54
N GLY A 94 13.70 0.90 2.04
CA GLY A 94 12.34 0.59 1.62
C GLY A 94 11.87 1.47 0.46
N TYR A 95 10.60 1.33 0.11
CA TYR A 95 9.92 2.29 -0.74
C TYR A 95 9.56 3.52 0.08
N GLU A 96 9.82 4.73 -0.46
CA GLU A 96 9.39 5.98 0.15
C GLU A 96 8.29 6.63 -0.70
N TYR A 97 7.33 7.27 -0.05
CA TYR A 97 6.23 7.96 -0.69
C TYR A 97 6.18 9.41 -0.21
N ARG A 98 6.16 10.35 -1.15
CA ARG A 98 5.97 11.77 -0.87
C ARG A 98 4.58 12.18 -1.35
N HIS A 99 3.92 13.01 -0.56
CA HIS A 99 2.56 13.46 -0.81
C HIS A 99 2.54 14.97 -1.04
N ASP A 100 1.58 15.43 -1.83
CA ASP A 100 1.25 16.85 -1.93
C ASP A 100 0.37 17.29 -0.75
N PHE A 101 -0.03 18.56 -0.75
CA PHE A 101 -0.87 19.13 0.29
C PHE A 101 -2.31 18.58 0.31
N LEU A 102 -2.73 17.89 -0.75
CA LEU A 102 -4.02 17.17 -0.84
C LEU A 102 -3.85 15.67 -0.52
N GLU A 103 -2.75 15.28 0.10
CA GLU A 103 -2.45 13.90 0.53
C GLU A 103 -2.33 12.88 -0.63
N ARG A 104 -2.11 13.35 -1.87
CA ARG A 104 -1.93 12.49 -3.04
C ARG A 104 -0.46 12.16 -3.24
N VAL A 105 -0.15 10.90 -3.52
CA VAL A 105 1.24 10.50 -3.83
C VAL A 105 1.71 11.22 -5.09
N VAL A 106 2.83 11.94 -4.98
CA VAL A 106 3.49 12.68 -6.08
C VAL A 106 4.90 12.18 -6.37
N ASP A 107 5.50 11.42 -5.46
CA ASP A 107 6.79 10.77 -5.68
C ASP A 107 6.81 9.40 -4.99
N THR A 108 7.23 8.38 -5.72
CA THR A 108 7.52 7.05 -5.17
C THR A 108 8.98 6.76 -5.42
N ILE A 109 9.74 6.54 -4.35
CA ILE A 109 11.17 6.25 -4.42
C ILE A 109 11.36 4.76 -4.15
N SER A 110 11.97 4.05 -5.08
CA SER A 110 12.26 2.63 -4.95
C SER A 110 13.43 2.37 -3.99
N PRO A 111 13.63 1.12 -3.51
CA PRO A 111 14.83 0.77 -2.74
C PRO A 111 16.16 1.06 -3.47
N LEU A 112 16.15 1.12 -4.80
CA LEU A 112 17.28 1.48 -5.64
C LEU A 112 17.44 2.99 -5.84
N GLN A 113 16.66 3.80 -5.10
CA GLN A 113 16.64 5.27 -5.20
C GLN A 113 16.15 5.79 -6.57
N GLU A 114 15.32 5.01 -7.24
CA GLU A 114 14.67 5.43 -8.47
C GLU A 114 13.41 6.22 -8.14
N HIS A 115 13.29 7.43 -8.68
CA HIS A 115 12.15 8.31 -8.47
C HIS A 115 11.10 8.12 -9.57
N HIS A 116 9.87 7.87 -9.16
CA HIS A 116 8.68 7.90 -9.99
C HIS A 116 7.88 9.16 -9.64
N ARG A 117 8.33 10.30 -10.19
CA ARG A 117 7.76 11.63 -9.90
C ARG A 117 6.60 11.95 -10.84
N VAL A 118 5.48 12.43 -10.26
CA VAL A 118 4.32 12.90 -11.01
C VAL A 118 3.95 14.31 -10.59
N PHE A 119 3.47 15.10 -11.54
CA PHE A 119 2.83 16.39 -11.32
C PHE A 119 1.34 16.27 -11.61
N ARG A 120 0.54 17.00 -10.86
CA ARG A 120 -0.92 16.98 -10.97
C ARG A 120 -1.47 18.38 -11.09
N ASN A 121 -2.62 18.51 -11.78
CA ASN A 121 -3.43 19.72 -11.71
C ASN A 121 -4.26 19.76 -10.42
N PHE A 122 -5.06 20.81 -10.25
CA PHE A 122 -5.90 20.98 -9.07
C PHE A 122 -6.97 19.89 -8.98
N ASP A 123 -7.51 19.43 -10.10
CA ASP A 123 -8.55 18.39 -10.18
C ASP A 123 -8.02 16.99 -9.84
N GLY A 124 -6.69 16.83 -9.83
CA GLY A 124 -6.02 15.57 -9.46
C GLY A 124 -5.45 14.80 -10.62
N ASP A 125 -5.66 15.25 -11.86
CA ASP A 125 -5.16 14.58 -13.06
C ASP A 125 -3.65 14.71 -13.15
N ILE A 126 -2.98 13.68 -13.63
CA ILE A 126 -1.54 13.67 -13.81
C ILE A 126 -1.18 14.48 -15.07
N THR A 127 -0.57 15.64 -14.90
CA THR A 127 -0.12 16.49 -16.01
C THR A 127 1.27 16.13 -16.53
N SER A 128 2.12 15.52 -15.70
CA SER A 128 3.43 15.02 -16.11
C SER A 128 3.90 13.84 -15.26
N ARG A 129 4.68 12.95 -15.90
CA ARG A 129 5.46 11.89 -15.24
C ARG A 129 6.90 11.98 -15.68
N ILE A 130 7.83 12.21 -14.75
CA ILE A 130 9.26 12.21 -15.04
C ILE A 130 9.79 10.77 -15.02
N HIS A 131 10.56 10.38 -16.00
CA HIS A 131 11.23 9.08 -16.04
C HIS A 131 12.34 8.99 -14.98
N PRO A 132 12.51 7.85 -14.29
CA PRO A 132 13.50 7.70 -13.23
C PRO A 132 14.93 8.11 -13.65
N VAL A 133 15.37 7.70 -14.83
CA VAL A 133 16.69 8.05 -15.38
C VAL A 133 16.82 9.57 -15.58
N SER A 134 15.78 10.21 -16.11
CA SER A 134 15.77 11.65 -16.32
C SER A 134 15.74 12.42 -14.99
N TYR A 135 14.99 11.91 -14.00
CA TYR A 135 14.98 12.47 -12.66
C TYR A 135 16.36 12.38 -11.98
N ALA A 136 17.05 11.25 -12.10
CA ALA A 136 18.38 11.06 -11.56
C ALA A 136 19.42 12.05 -12.12
N LEU A 137 19.24 12.49 -13.37
CA LEU A 137 20.13 13.45 -14.03
C LEU A 137 19.78 14.92 -13.79
N LYS A 138 18.50 15.25 -13.75
CA LYS A 138 17.98 16.62 -13.79
C LYS A 138 16.98 16.96 -12.66
N GLY A 139 16.67 16.01 -11.76
CA GLY A 139 15.64 16.19 -10.74
C GLY A 139 14.26 16.47 -11.33
N GLU A 140 13.53 17.43 -10.77
CA GLU A 140 12.18 17.81 -11.23
C GLU A 140 12.17 18.50 -12.61
N GLU A 141 13.31 18.94 -13.11
CA GLU A 141 13.48 19.47 -14.48
C GLU A 141 13.70 18.35 -15.52
N GLY A 142 13.67 17.10 -15.09
CA GLY A 142 13.85 15.93 -15.95
C GLY A 142 12.75 15.80 -17.01
N GLU A 143 13.12 15.18 -18.11
CA GLU A 143 12.19 14.91 -19.21
C GLU A 143 11.21 13.81 -18.81
N GLY A 144 9.95 13.94 -19.23
CA GLY A 144 8.89 13.01 -18.90
C GLY A 144 7.74 13.06 -19.88
N THR A 145 6.80 12.16 -19.72
CA THR A 145 5.55 12.14 -20.47
C THR A 145 4.62 13.22 -19.91
N ARG A 146 4.02 14.03 -20.79
CA ARG A 146 3.04 15.06 -20.46
C ARG A 146 1.66 14.67 -20.96
N TYR A 147 0.64 15.08 -20.21
CA TYR A 147 -0.77 14.77 -20.47
C TYR A 147 -1.57 16.07 -20.52
N GLU A 148 -2.43 16.19 -21.53
CA GLU A 148 -3.36 17.30 -21.69
C GLU A 148 -4.80 16.76 -21.59
N TYR A 149 -5.67 17.50 -20.94
CA TYR A 149 -7.05 17.12 -20.66
C TYR A 149 -8.01 18.18 -21.20
N ASP A 150 -9.23 17.76 -21.56
CA ASP A 150 -10.32 18.65 -21.84
C ASP A 150 -11.00 19.15 -20.55
N SER A 151 -12.03 19.98 -20.69
CA SER A 151 -12.80 20.53 -19.56
C SER A 151 -13.56 19.47 -18.77
N ASP A 152 -13.81 18.31 -19.34
CA ASP A 152 -14.54 17.20 -18.74
C ASP A 152 -13.60 16.18 -18.05
N GLY A 153 -12.28 16.45 -18.09
CA GLY A 153 -11.25 15.59 -17.46
C GLY A 153 -10.81 14.41 -18.34
N ASN A 154 -11.18 14.37 -19.63
CA ASN A 154 -10.72 13.32 -20.52
C ASN A 154 -9.32 13.65 -21.02
N CYS A 155 -8.40 12.69 -21.00
CA CYS A 155 -7.06 12.87 -21.56
C CYS A 155 -7.14 12.90 -23.08
N ILE A 156 -6.89 14.07 -23.68
CA ILE A 156 -6.99 14.29 -25.14
C ILE A 156 -5.64 14.21 -25.86
N ARG A 157 -4.53 14.34 -25.11
CA ARG A 157 -3.21 14.33 -25.73
C ARG A 157 -2.13 13.81 -24.77
N ILE A 158 -1.23 13.02 -25.31
CA ILE A 158 -0.03 12.54 -24.62
C ILE A 158 1.18 12.95 -25.44
N LEU A 159 2.15 13.60 -24.79
CA LEU A 159 3.42 14.01 -25.38
C LEU A 159 4.54 13.21 -24.71
N TYR A 160 5.29 12.48 -25.51
CA TYR A 160 6.43 11.68 -25.06
C TYR A 160 7.74 12.46 -25.13
N PRO A 161 8.76 12.13 -24.30
CA PRO A 161 10.04 12.81 -24.28
C PRO A 161 10.81 12.79 -25.61
N ASP A 162 10.59 11.77 -26.42
CA ASP A 162 11.18 11.59 -27.76
C ASP A 162 10.50 12.43 -28.85
N GLY A 163 9.51 13.24 -28.49
CA GLY A 163 8.72 14.06 -29.42
C GLY A 163 7.50 13.34 -29.99
N GLY A 164 7.27 12.06 -29.63
CA GLY A 164 6.06 11.34 -30.00
C GLY A 164 4.80 12.00 -29.45
N VAL A 165 3.71 11.99 -30.22
CA VAL A 165 2.41 12.56 -29.82
C VAL A 165 1.29 11.57 -30.09
N GLU A 166 0.53 11.23 -29.07
CA GLU A 166 -0.74 10.49 -29.18
C GLU A 166 -1.91 11.47 -28.95
N ARG A 167 -2.91 11.40 -29.84
CA ARG A 167 -4.16 12.15 -29.69
C ARG A 167 -5.30 11.18 -29.47
N ARG A 168 -6.19 11.55 -28.54
CA ARG A 168 -7.41 10.79 -28.20
C ARG A 168 -8.63 11.69 -28.48
N PHE A 169 -9.68 11.08 -29.04
CA PHE A 169 -10.92 11.78 -29.44
C PHE A 169 -12.11 11.15 -28.72
#